data_d47e2927426a042f3dbf44c5e417da23
#
_entry.id   d47e2927426a042f3dbf44c5e417da23
#
_cell.length_a   1.000
_cell.length_b   1.000
_cell.length_c   1.000
_cell.angle_alpha   90.00
_cell.angle_beta   90.00
_cell.angle_gamma   90.00
#
_symmetry.space_group_name_H-M   'P 1'
#
loop_
_entity.id
_entity.type
_entity.pdbx_description
1 polymer ?
#
loop_
_entity_poly.entity_id
_entity_poly.type
_entity_poly.pdbx_seq_one_letter_code
_entity_poly.pdbx_strand_id
1 'polypeptide(L)'
;MSIEFQIKATRGAARVGKLITPHGVIETPVFMPVGTLASVKGVPQDLLEELGVNILLGNTYHLYLRPGVGNVRRAGGLHGFMAWNRSILTDSGGFQVFSLSDLRKVSEEGVKFRSHLDGSPLFFSPESAMEAQIGLGADIIMAFDECTEYPAERERVRTSMELTARWAARSKKYFEEHKGRVPWGGSQLSAVSSQPLNSRDGTGEDTSGLRPAGQPGAAVPTRAEAAPAATTSAGATPARATQALFGIVQGGMELDLRRQSAERTIEIGFPGYAIGGLSVGEPRERTREVVESTLEHLPKDKPRYLMGVGTPEEIALYAQIGVDMMDCVLPTRAARHGLLFTSEGRISIKQARFISDDGPLDPNCGCKVCKRYSRAYLRHLYASNEVLAQVLNTIHNLSFYLDTMQAVRHAISLGEEMHFLSGVSSRPNL
;
A
#
# COMPACT_ATOMS: atom_id res chain seq x y z
N MET A 1 16.22 -0.95 15.18
CA MET A 1 15.61 0.38 14.92
C MET A 1 14.27 0.14 14.26
N SER A 2 13.21 0.89 14.61
CA SER A 2 11.90 0.70 13.98
C SER A 2 11.84 1.46 12.63
N ILE A 3 11.80 2.78 12.68
CA ILE A 3 11.89 3.67 11.51
C ILE A 3 12.71 4.91 11.84
N GLU A 4 13.21 5.58 10.80
CA GLU A 4 13.79 6.91 10.88
C GLU A 4 13.19 7.78 9.78
N PHE A 5 12.80 9.02 10.10
CA PHE A 5 12.27 9.97 9.11
C PHE A 5 13.19 11.20 9.02
N GLN A 6 13.66 11.50 7.82
CA GLN A 6 14.57 12.59 7.53
C GLN A 6 13.96 13.52 6.49
N ILE A 7 13.71 14.77 6.84
CA ILE A 7 13.29 15.81 5.89
C ILE A 7 14.54 16.31 5.15
N LYS A 8 14.50 16.34 3.82
CA LYS A 8 15.62 16.74 2.94
C LYS A 8 15.43 18.11 2.33
N ALA A 9 14.19 18.45 1.97
CA ALA A 9 13.85 19.77 1.41
C ALA A 9 12.41 20.15 1.82
N THR A 10 12.15 21.45 1.88
CA THR A 10 10.82 21.99 2.18
C THR A 10 10.51 23.17 1.27
N ARG A 11 9.23 23.32 0.91
CA ARG A 11 8.70 24.49 0.20
C ARG A 11 7.32 24.83 0.75
N GLY A 12 7.23 25.91 1.53
CA GLY A 12 6.01 26.17 2.31
C GLY A 12 5.71 25.02 3.27
N ALA A 13 4.53 24.44 3.16
CA ALA A 13 4.13 23.26 3.91
C ALA A 13 4.61 21.94 3.28
N ALA A 14 4.90 21.95 1.95
CA ALA A 14 5.37 20.79 1.22
C ALA A 14 6.77 20.37 1.68
N ARG A 15 7.03 19.05 1.71
CA ARG A 15 8.32 18.53 2.13
C ARG A 15 8.72 17.27 1.36
N VAL A 16 10.00 17.13 1.09
CA VAL A 16 10.62 15.92 0.56
C VAL A 16 11.47 15.31 1.66
N GLY A 17 11.37 14.02 1.85
CA GLY A 17 12.11 13.31 2.89
C GLY A 17 12.43 11.87 2.52
N LYS A 18 13.05 11.18 3.48
CA LYS A 18 13.32 9.74 3.44
C LYS A 18 12.77 9.10 4.70
N LEU A 19 11.94 8.09 4.52
CA LEU A 19 11.49 7.21 5.58
C LEU A 19 12.26 5.89 5.47
N ILE A 20 13.11 5.63 6.45
CA ILE A 20 13.95 4.45 6.50
C ILE A 20 13.23 3.38 7.33
N THR A 21 13.02 2.22 6.75
CA THR A 21 12.37 1.06 7.38
C THR A 21 13.33 -0.14 7.40
N PRO A 22 12.99 -1.23 8.09
CA PRO A 22 13.78 -2.47 8.03
C PRO A 22 13.96 -3.05 6.63
N HIS A 23 13.01 -2.83 5.70
CA HIS A 23 13.05 -3.37 4.34
C HIS A 23 13.31 -2.31 3.26
N GLY A 24 13.90 -1.19 3.62
CA GLY A 24 14.37 -0.22 2.63
C GLY A 24 14.08 1.25 2.95
N VAL A 25 14.43 2.08 1.99
CA VAL A 25 14.26 3.53 2.04
C VAL A 25 13.10 3.95 1.13
N ILE A 26 12.20 4.74 1.67
CA ILE A 26 11.05 5.28 0.96
C ILE A 26 11.27 6.79 0.80
N GLU A 27 11.28 7.28 -0.43
CA GLU A 27 11.25 8.71 -0.72
C GLU A 27 9.84 9.26 -0.57
N THR A 28 9.68 10.30 0.25
CA THR A 28 8.39 10.96 0.48
C THR A 28 8.33 12.33 -0.19
N PRO A 29 7.14 12.81 -0.60
CA PRO A 29 5.84 12.15 -0.51
C PRO A 29 5.76 10.90 -1.40
N VAL A 30 4.97 9.90 -0.94
CA VAL A 30 4.85 8.60 -1.61
C VAL A 30 3.39 8.18 -1.75
N PHE A 31 3.08 7.55 -2.88
CA PHE A 31 1.83 6.81 -3.09
C PHE A 31 2.07 5.31 -2.85
N MET A 32 1.19 4.68 -2.08
CA MET A 32 1.24 3.26 -1.74
C MET A 32 0.16 2.49 -2.51
N PRO A 33 0.52 1.64 -3.48
CA PRO A 33 -0.43 0.72 -4.09
C PRO A 33 -1.05 -0.25 -3.06
N VAL A 34 -2.36 -0.49 -3.20
CA VAL A 34 -3.09 -1.35 -2.25
C VAL A 34 -3.07 -2.80 -2.70
N GLY A 35 -2.49 -3.66 -1.88
CA GLY A 35 -2.43 -5.11 -2.02
C GLY A 35 -3.35 -5.82 -1.03
N THR A 36 -4.67 -5.71 -1.21
CA THR A 36 -5.71 -6.12 -0.24
C THR A 36 -5.52 -7.55 0.31
N LEU A 37 -5.21 -8.51 -0.54
CA LEU A 37 -5.00 -9.93 -0.19
C LEU A 37 -3.55 -10.36 -0.49
N ALA A 38 -2.58 -9.58 -0.02
CA ALA A 38 -1.16 -9.77 -0.32
C ALA A 38 -0.87 -9.72 -1.84
N SER A 39 -1.65 -8.96 -2.60
CA SER A 39 -1.49 -8.82 -4.04
C SER A 39 -2.10 -7.50 -4.52
N VAL A 40 -1.34 -6.71 -5.23
CA VAL A 40 -1.86 -5.61 -6.06
C VAL A 40 -2.54 -6.24 -7.27
N LYS A 41 -3.86 -6.04 -7.38
CA LYS A 41 -4.69 -6.79 -8.33
C LYS A 41 -4.19 -6.70 -9.77
N GLY A 42 -3.81 -7.85 -10.33
CA GLY A 42 -3.37 -8.00 -11.71
C GLY A 42 -1.92 -7.59 -11.97
N VAL A 43 -1.12 -7.29 -10.94
CA VAL A 43 0.28 -6.88 -11.10
C VAL A 43 1.18 -7.74 -10.22
N PRO A 44 2.06 -8.57 -10.78
CA PRO A 44 3.03 -9.33 -10.03
C PRO A 44 4.15 -8.44 -9.48
N GLN A 45 4.92 -8.96 -8.52
CA GLN A 45 5.87 -8.20 -7.73
C GLN A 45 7.04 -7.64 -8.56
N ASP A 46 7.56 -8.39 -9.51
CA ASP A 46 8.60 -7.95 -10.44
C ASP A 46 8.18 -6.69 -11.22
N LEU A 47 6.93 -6.64 -11.67
CA LEU A 47 6.40 -5.46 -12.35
C LEU A 47 6.22 -4.26 -11.39
N LEU A 48 5.85 -4.49 -10.14
CA LEU A 48 5.80 -3.42 -9.13
C LEU A 48 7.21 -2.88 -8.83
N GLU A 49 8.20 -3.75 -8.81
CA GLU A 49 9.61 -3.37 -8.65
C GLU A 49 10.12 -2.55 -9.84
N GLU A 50 9.80 -2.96 -11.08
CA GLU A 50 10.09 -2.18 -12.30
C GLU A 50 9.43 -0.80 -12.29
N LEU A 51 8.21 -0.69 -11.77
CA LEU A 51 7.50 0.58 -11.61
C LEU A 51 8.10 1.47 -10.51
N GLY A 52 9.07 0.98 -9.73
CA GLY A 52 9.70 1.73 -8.66
C GLY A 52 8.87 1.82 -7.37
N VAL A 53 7.91 0.91 -7.17
CA VAL A 53 7.14 0.83 -5.92
C VAL A 53 8.08 0.45 -4.78
N ASN A 54 8.14 1.26 -3.72
CA ASN A 54 9.00 1.02 -2.56
C ASN A 54 8.23 0.62 -1.29
N ILE A 55 6.92 0.81 -1.29
CA ILE A 55 6.03 0.44 -0.20
C ILE A 55 4.66 0.03 -0.74
N LEU A 56 4.09 -1.03 -0.16
CA LEU A 56 2.74 -1.53 -0.43
C LEU A 56 1.87 -1.41 0.82
N LEU A 57 0.56 -1.28 0.63
CA LEU A 57 -0.42 -1.39 1.71
C LEU A 57 -1.12 -2.75 1.65
N GLY A 58 -1.13 -3.48 2.77
CA GLY A 58 -1.92 -4.69 2.98
C GLY A 58 -3.11 -4.42 3.91
N ASN A 59 -4.26 -5.03 3.65
CA ASN A 59 -5.43 -4.83 4.51
C ASN A 59 -5.53 -5.92 5.58
N THR A 60 -5.35 -5.55 6.84
CA THR A 60 -5.32 -6.45 8.01
C THR A 60 -6.57 -7.32 8.11
N TYR A 61 -7.75 -6.74 8.00
CA TYR A 61 -9.02 -7.47 8.06
C TYR A 61 -9.11 -8.60 7.03
N HIS A 62 -8.79 -8.31 5.77
CA HIS A 62 -8.85 -9.32 4.70
C HIS A 62 -7.83 -10.42 4.89
N LEU A 63 -6.61 -10.07 5.28
CA LEU A 63 -5.52 -11.03 5.52
C LEU A 63 -5.74 -11.87 6.79
N TYR A 64 -6.39 -11.31 7.80
CA TYR A 64 -6.83 -12.04 8.99
C TYR A 64 -7.85 -13.14 8.64
N LEU A 65 -8.82 -12.84 7.79
CA LEU A 65 -9.83 -13.81 7.36
C LEU A 65 -9.24 -14.83 6.37
N ARG A 66 -8.46 -14.39 5.41
CA ARG A 66 -7.87 -15.23 4.36
C ARG A 66 -6.55 -14.65 3.85
N PRO A 67 -5.43 -15.37 3.94
CA PRO A 67 -5.28 -16.80 4.29
C PRO A 67 -5.25 -17.09 5.78
N GLY A 68 -5.38 -16.08 6.64
CA GLY A 68 -5.21 -16.17 8.10
C GLY A 68 -3.78 -15.87 8.53
N VAL A 69 -3.66 -15.16 9.66
CA VAL A 69 -2.37 -14.67 10.20
C VAL A 69 -1.37 -15.80 10.43
N GLY A 70 -1.83 -16.97 10.89
CA GLY A 70 -0.97 -18.14 11.13
C GLY A 70 -0.24 -18.63 9.87
N ASN A 71 -0.93 -18.62 8.71
CA ASN A 71 -0.33 -19.00 7.42
C ASN A 71 0.74 -18.01 6.98
N VAL A 72 0.44 -16.71 7.09
CA VAL A 72 1.39 -15.64 6.74
C VAL A 72 2.60 -15.66 7.66
N ARG A 73 2.39 -15.83 8.98
CA ARG A 73 3.48 -15.92 9.99
C ARG A 73 4.44 -17.07 9.69
N ARG A 74 3.92 -18.26 9.31
CA ARG A 74 4.76 -19.42 8.94
C ARG A 74 5.62 -19.18 7.70
N ALA A 75 5.15 -18.34 6.78
CA ALA A 75 5.90 -17.97 5.59
C ALA A 75 6.96 -16.86 5.84
N GLY A 76 7.17 -16.43 7.09
CA GLY A 76 8.09 -15.34 7.42
C GLY A 76 7.45 -13.95 7.35
N GLY A 77 6.13 -13.84 7.50
CA GLY A 77 5.35 -12.63 7.35
C GLY A 77 4.95 -12.36 5.90
N LEU A 78 4.35 -11.19 5.65
CA LEU A 78 3.93 -10.79 4.31
C LEU A 78 5.08 -10.73 3.32
N HIS A 79 6.27 -10.32 3.76
CA HIS A 79 7.46 -10.27 2.91
C HIS A 79 7.78 -11.64 2.31
N GLY A 80 7.87 -12.68 3.13
CA GLY A 80 8.09 -14.05 2.67
C GLY A 80 6.89 -14.62 1.91
N PHE A 81 5.67 -14.35 2.39
CA PHE A 81 4.45 -14.90 1.82
C PHE A 81 4.18 -14.42 0.40
N MET A 82 4.46 -13.15 0.09
CA MET A 82 4.25 -12.57 -1.22
C MET A 82 5.54 -12.35 -2.04
N ALA A 83 6.68 -12.82 -1.55
CA ALA A 83 8.00 -12.61 -2.17
C ALA A 83 8.27 -11.12 -2.46
N TRP A 84 8.05 -10.26 -1.48
CA TRP A 84 8.23 -8.82 -1.58
C TRP A 84 9.28 -8.33 -0.58
N ASN A 85 10.41 -7.83 -1.10
CA ASN A 85 11.58 -7.47 -0.30
C ASN A 85 11.64 -5.97 0.06
N ARG A 86 10.61 -5.19 -0.26
CA ARG A 86 10.52 -3.77 0.08
C ARG A 86 9.48 -3.54 1.17
N SER A 87 9.33 -2.30 1.61
CA SER A 87 8.47 -1.95 2.74
C SER A 87 6.99 -2.33 2.54
N ILE A 88 6.34 -2.67 3.64
CA ILE A 88 4.90 -2.94 3.71
C ILE A 88 4.32 -2.15 4.88
N LEU A 89 3.15 -1.54 4.65
CA LEU A 89 2.27 -1.00 5.69
C LEU A 89 1.01 -1.87 5.76
N THR A 90 0.52 -2.19 6.95
CA THR A 90 -0.82 -2.76 7.14
C THR A 90 -1.73 -1.75 7.82
N ASP A 91 -2.98 -1.64 7.34
CA ASP A 91 -4.00 -0.83 8.01
C ASP A 91 -4.45 -1.45 9.34
N SER A 92 -5.25 -0.71 10.12
CA SER A 92 -5.79 -1.20 11.40
C SER A 92 -6.81 -2.33 11.27
N GLY A 93 -7.47 -2.45 10.10
CA GLY A 93 -8.65 -3.27 9.87
C GLY A 93 -9.98 -2.61 10.30
N GLY A 94 -9.94 -1.46 11.00
CA GLY A 94 -11.13 -0.78 11.52
C GLY A 94 -12.10 -0.33 10.44
N PHE A 95 -11.60 0.27 9.36
CA PHE A 95 -12.44 0.72 8.24
C PHE A 95 -13.19 -0.42 7.54
N GLN A 96 -12.56 -1.57 7.33
CA GLN A 96 -13.20 -2.73 6.68
C GLN A 96 -14.29 -3.34 7.57
N VAL A 97 -14.06 -3.39 8.88
CA VAL A 97 -15.10 -3.77 9.85
C VAL A 97 -16.27 -2.79 9.79
N PHE A 98 -15.97 -1.48 9.60
CA PHE A 98 -16.98 -0.45 9.41
C PHE A 98 -17.77 -0.63 8.11
N SER A 99 -17.08 -0.79 6.98
CA SER A 99 -17.68 -0.71 5.63
C SER A 99 -18.30 -2.02 5.13
N LEU A 100 -17.87 -3.18 5.65
CA LEU A 100 -18.27 -4.51 5.14
C LEU A 100 -19.21 -5.28 6.08
N SER A 101 -19.57 -4.72 7.23
CA SER A 101 -20.41 -5.40 8.22
C SER A 101 -21.63 -4.57 8.60
N ASP A 102 -22.80 -4.96 8.07
CA ASP A 102 -24.09 -4.34 8.42
C ASP A 102 -24.50 -4.60 9.88
N LEU A 103 -23.93 -5.63 10.51
CA LEU A 103 -24.24 -6.05 11.88
C LEU A 103 -22.98 -5.96 12.76
N ARG A 104 -22.48 -4.75 12.96
CA ARG A 104 -21.40 -4.50 13.90
C ARG A 104 -21.92 -3.94 15.22
N LYS A 105 -21.30 -4.34 16.32
CA LYS A 105 -21.54 -3.77 17.64
C LYS A 105 -20.21 -3.29 18.23
N VAL A 106 -20.08 -1.97 18.37
CA VAL A 106 -18.91 -1.31 18.96
C VAL A 106 -19.11 -1.23 20.47
N SER A 107 -18.05 -1.50 21.24
CA SER A 107 -17.98 -1.36 22.69
C SER A 107 -16.58 -0.90 23.09
N GLU A 108 -16.37 -0.60 24.37
CA GLU A 108 -15.03 -0.23 24.88
C GLU A 108 -14.01 -1.34 24.65
N GLU A 109 -14.41 -2.60 24.73
CA GLU A 109 -13.53 -3.75 24.56
C GLU A 109 -13.09 -3.95 23.12
N GLY A 110 -13.93 -3.58 22.15
CA GLY A 110 -13.67 -3.79 20.72
C GLY A 110 -14.96 -3.85 19.90
N VAL A 111 -14.87 -4.47 18.73
CA VAL A 111 -15.98 -4.57 17.76
C VAL A 111 -16.36 -6.02 17.52
N LYS A 112 -17.63 -6.36 17.76
CA LYS A 112 -18.26 -7.62 17.32
C LYS A 112 -18.88 -7.41 15.95
N PHE A 113 -18.62 -8.32 15.01
CA PHE A 113 -19.14 -8.25 13.66
C PHE A 113 -19.24 -9.64 13.03
N ARG A 114 -19.76 -9.72 11.80
CA ARG A 114 -19.82 -10.97 11.04
C ARG A 114 -18.85 -10.93 9.86
N SER A 115 -18.18 -12.05 9.64
CA SER A 115 -17.32 -12.24 8.45
C SER A 115 -18.17 -12.09 7.18
N HIS A 116 -17.69 -11.28 6.23
CA HIS A 116 -18.34 -11.14 4.93
C HIS A 116 -18.13 -12.36 4.02
N LEU A 117 -17.27 -13.31 4.41
CA LEU A 117 -17.00 -14.52 3.63
C LEU A 117 -18.01 -15.65 3.92
N ASP A 118 -18.34 -15.85 5.20
CA ASP A 118 -19.12 -16.99 5.66
C ASP A 118 -20.13 -16.66 6.76
N GLY A 119 -20.24 -15.39 7.15
CA GLY A 119 -21.16 -14.95 8.19
C GLY A 119 -20.77 -15.33 9.62
N SER A 120 -19.60 -15.95 9.84
CA SER A 120 -19.14 -16.35 11.17
C SER A 120 -18.97 -15.13 12.09
N PRO A 121 -19.30 -15.25 13.41
CA PRO A 121 -19.13 -14.17 14.36
C PRO A 121 -17.64 -13.95 14.65
N LEU A 122 -17.21 -12.70 14.64
CA LEU A 122 -15.84 -12.28 14.88
C LEU A 122 -15.80 -11.15 15.92
N PHE A 123 -14.65 -11.02 16.57
CA PHE A 123 -14.38 -9.95 17.51
C PHE A 123 -12.97 -9.39 17.30
N PHE A 124 -12.89 -8.09 17.06
CA PHE A 124 -11.63 -7.34 17.02
C PHE A 124 -11.56 -6.42 18.23
N SER A 125 -10.49 -6.55 18.98
CA SER A 125 -10.06 -5.58 19.99
C SER A 125 -8.77 -4.89 19.53
N PRO A 126 -8.35 -3.78 20.16
CA PRO A 126 -7.04 -3.19 19.92
C PRO A 126 -5.89 -4.22 20.03
N GLU A 127 -5.95 -5.11 21.00
CA GLU A 127 -4.93 -6.14 21.24
C GLU A 127 -4.91 -7.17 20.11
N SER A 128 -6.09 -7.67 19.69
CA SER A 128 -6.17 -8.66 18.60
C SER A 128 -5.78 -8.08 17.24
N ALA A 129 -6.08 -6.81 16.99
CA ALA A 129 -5.64 -6.09 15.79
C ALA A 129 -4.10 -5.93 15.77
N MET A 130 -3.49 -5.65 16.93
CA MET A 130 -2.03 -5.61 17.06
C MET A 130 -1.40 -7.00 16.87
N GLU A 131 -1.94 -8.05 17.51
CA GLU A 131 -1.43 -9.42 17.34
C GLU A 131 -1.50 -9.85 15.87
N ALA A 132 -2.59 -9.50 15.17
CA ALA A 132 -2.72 -9.78 13.74
C ALA A 132 -1.63 -9.08 12.93
N GLN A 133 -1.43 -7.78 13.09
CA GLN A 133 -0.45 -6.99 12.34
C GLN A 133 0.99 -7.38 12.68
N ILE A 134 1.28 -7.71 13.95
CA ILE A 134 2.60 -8.26 14.36
C ILE A 134 2.84 -9.59 13.65
N GLY A 135 1.83 -10.45 13.56
CA GLY A 135 1.93 -11.74 12.88
C GLY A 135 2.01 -11.63 11.35
N LEU A 136 1.39 -10.62 10.75
CA LEU A 136 1.52 -10.30 9.34
C LEU A 136 2.92 -9.78 9.00
N GLY A 137 3.63 -9.13 9.93
CA GLY A 137 5.01 -8.75 9.76
C GLY A 137 5.25 -7.61 8.77
N ALA A 138 4.37 -6.60 8.72
CA ALA A 138 4.60 -5.37 7.96
C ALA A 138 5.64 -4.49 8.67
N ASP A 139 6.29 -3.55 7.95
CA ASP A 139 7.23 -2.57 8.54
C ASP A 139 6.50 -1.53 9.38
N ILE A 140 5.35 -1.07 8.88
CA ILE A 140 4.50 -0.07 9.53
C ILE A 140 3.14 -0.70 9.77
N ILE A 141 2.66 -0.55 11.00
CA ILE A 141 1.34 -1.02 11.44
C ILE A 141 0.55 0.14 12.04
N MET A 142 -0.77 0.04 12.07
CA MET A 142 -1.66 1.12 12.49
C MET A 142 -2.36 0.78 13.80
N ALA A 143 -2.47 1.75 14.71
CA ALA A 143 -3.29 1.62 15.90
C ALA A 143 -4.75 1.35 15.51
N PHE A 144 -5.46 0.53 16.30
CA PHE A 144 -6.86 0.22 16.03
C PHE A 144 -7.73 1.44 16.29
N ASP A 145 -8.61 1.78 15.34
CA ASP A 145 -9.43 2.98 15.35
C ASP A 145 -10.89 2.69 15.00
N GLU A 146 -11.76 3.61 15.36
CA GLU A 146 -13.15 3.61 14.92
C GLU A 146 -13.39 4.70 13.90
N CYS A 147 -13.72 4.30 12.66
CA CYS A 147 -14.14 5.20 11.61
C CYS A 147 -15.64 5.48 11.73
N THR A 148 -16.04 6.76 11.75
CA THR A 148 -17.45 7.16 11.75
C THR A 148 -17.98 7.31 10.32
N GLU A 149 -19.28 7.12 10.17
CA GLU A 149 -20.03 7.40 8.96
C GLU A 149 -20.07 8.91 8.65
N TYR A 150 -20.42 9.25 7.41
CA TYR A 150 -20.74 10.61 6.99
C TYR A 150 -22.10 10.62 6.27
N PRO A 151 -23.02 11.56 6.64
CA PRO A 151 -22.92 12.48 7.78
C PRO A 151 -23.13 11.76 9.12
N ALA A 152 -22.55 12.30 10.18
CA ALA A 152 -22.73 11.84 11.55
C ALA A 152 -22.99 13.00 12.50
N GLU A 153 -23.79 12.76 13.53
CA GLU A 153 -24.06 13.72 14.59
C GLU A 153 -22.78 14.00 15.40
N ARG A 154 -22.56 15.26 15.77
CA ARG A 154 -21.35 15.71 16.48
C ARG A 154 -21.03 14.86 17.73
N GLU A 155 -22.04 14.49 18.51
CA GLU A 155 -21.82 13.68 19.72
C GLU A 155 -21.38 12.25 19.39
N ARG A 156 -21.88 11.68 18.28
CA ARG A 156 -21.40 10.40 17.75
C ARG A 156 -19.92 10.48 17.32
N VAL A 157 -19.53 11.57 16.64
CA VAL A 157 -18.14 11.82 16.25
C VAL A 157 -17.24 11.97 17.47
N ARG A 158 -17.69 12.71 18.51
CA ARG A 158 -16.94 12.88 19.75
C ARG A 158 -16.71 11.55 20.46
N THR A 159 -17.77 10.76 20.66
CA THR A 159 -17.70 9.45 21.32
C THR A 159 -16.74 8.51 20.59
N SER A 160 -16.78 8.48 19.26
CA SER A 160 -15.88 7.69 18.43
C SER A 160 -14.43 8.14 18.55
N MET A 161 -14.19 9.45 18.50
CA MET A 161 -12.85 10.03 18.66
C MET A 161 -12.24 9.68 20.02
N GLU A 162 -13.03 9.79 21.09
CA GLU A 162 -12.59 9.45 22.44
C GLU A 162 -12.30 7.95 22.59
N LEU A 163 -13.13 7.09 22.00
CA LEU A 163 -12.91 5.64 21.96
C LEU A 163 -11.64 5.31 21.20
N THR A 164 -11.43 5.93 20.03
CA THR A 164 -10.21 5.75 19.22
C THR A 164 -8.96 6.12 20.04
N ALA A 165 -8.98 7.21 20.79
CA ALA A 165 -7.84 7.59 21.65
C ALA A 165 -7.53 6.53 22.73
N ARG A 166 -8.57 5.97 23.39
CA ARG A 166 -8.39 4.88 24.35
C ARG A 166 -7.88 3.61 23.70
N TRP A 167 -8.39 3.26 22.52
CA TRP A 167 -7.93 2.12 21.75
C TRP A 167 -6.49 2.29 21.24
N ALA A 168 -6.09 3.50 20.85
CA ALA A 168 -4.72 3.81 20.46
C ALA A 168 -3.73 3.58 21.63
N ALA A 169 -4.09 3.99 22.84
CA ALA A 169 -3.29 3.73 24.04
C ALA A 169 -3.15 2.22 24.34
N ARG A 170 -4.27 1.45 24.24
CA ARG A 170 -4.26 0.00 24.40
C ARG A 170 -3.43 -0.69 23.31
N SER A 171 -3.59 -0.27 22.04
CA SER A 171 -2.80 -0.75 20.91
C SER A 171 -1.30 -0.55 21.16
N LYS A 172 -0.90 0.65 21.60
CA LYS A 172 0.50 0.95 21.89
C LYS A 172 1.05 0.08 23.03
N LYS A 173 0.31 -0.05 24.13
CA LYS A 173 0.70 -0.89 25.25
C LYS A 173 0.95 -2.33 24.80
N TYR A 174 -0.01 -2.94 24.10
CA TYR A 174 0.13 -4.30 23.59
C TYR A 174 1.30 -4.43 22.61
N PHE A 175 1.45 -3.49 21.71
CA PHE A 175 2.56 -3.47 20.76
C PHE A 175 3.93 -3.44 21.46
N GLU A 176 4.13 -2.56 22.43
CA GLU A 176 5.41 -2.45 23.15
C GLU A 176 5.79 -3.77 23.86
N GLU A 177 4.80 -4.48 24.41
CA GLU A 177 5.01 -5.76 25.09
C GLU A 177 5.29 -6.91 24.09
N HIS A 178 4.86 -6.81 22.83
CA HIS A 178 4.84 -7.93 21.87
C HIS A 178 5.62 -7.70 20.58
N LYS A 179 6.13 -6.49 20.31
CA LYS A 179 6.86 -6.13 19.06
C LYS A 179 8.04 -7.04 18.70
N GLY A 180 8.62 -7.73 19.68
CA GLY A 180 9.67 -8.73 19.46
C GLY A 180 9.20 -10.02 18.77
N ARG A 181 7.89 -10.25 18.61
CA ARG A 181 7.31 -11.46 18.01
C ARG A 181 7.14 -11.37 16.47
N VAL A 182 7.60 -10.29 15.86
CA VAL A 182 7.56 -10.13 14.41
C VAL A 182 8.29 -11.31 13.72
N PRO A 183 7.73 -11.88 12.63
CA PRO A 183 8.24 -13.11 12.03
C PRO A 183 9.53 -12.97 11.19
N TRP A 184 10.17 -11.79 11.19
CA TRP A 184 11.38 -11.55 10.44
C TRP A 184 12.61 -12.27 11.04
N GLY A 185 13.49 -12.80 10.17
CA GLY A 185 14.78 -13.35 10.57
C GLY A 185 14.84 -14.86 10.70
N GLY A 186 13.86 -15.59 10.22
CA GLY A 186 14.03 -17.02 9.92
C GLY A 186 14.79 -17.17 8.61
N SER A 187 16.04 -17.64 8.67
CA SER A 187 16.90 -17.94 7.51
C SER A 187 16.34 -19.12 6.67
N GLN A 188 15.25 -18.93 5.95
CA GLN A 188 14.69 -19.94 5.06
C GLN A 188 14.41 -19.43 3.63
N LEU A 189 14.79 -18.21 3.27
CA LEU A 189 14.64 -17.72 1.89
C LEU A 189 15.74 -18.20 0.93
N SER A 190 16.75 -18.95 1.42
CA SER A 190 17.80 -19.51 0.57
C SER A 190 17.52 -20.94 0.05
N ALA A 191 16.40 -21.57 0.40
CA ALA A 191 16.15 -22.98 0.10
C ALA A 191 15.11 -23.26 -1.00
N VAL A 192 14.45 -22.23 -1.58
CA VAL A 192 13.42 -22.45 -2.61
C VAL A 192 13.95 -22.29 -4.04
N SER A 193 15.20 -21.88 -4.24
CA SER A 193 15.73 -21.58 -5.58
C SER A 193 16.54 -22.69 -6.26
N SER A 194 16.53 -23.95 -5.79
CA SER A 194 17.21 -25.03 -6.51
C SER A 194 16.80 -26.45 -6.08
N GLN A 195 15.55 -26.81 -6.20
CA GLN A 195 15.21 -28.22 -6.35
C GLN A 195 14.63 -28.47 -7.75
N PRO A 196 15.28 -29.29 -8.58
CA PRO A 196 14.65 -29.78 -9.79
C PRO A 196 13.47 -30.69 -9.38
N LEU A 197 12.36 -30.56 -10.08
CA LEU A 197 11.23 -31.46 -9.99
C LEU A 197 11.71 -32.87 -10.30
N ASN A 198 11.95 -33.69 -9.30
CA ASN A 198 12.13 -35.11 -9.47
C ASN A 198 10.82 -35.73 -9.91
N SER A 199 10.79 -36.21 -11.14
CA SER A 199 9.78 -37.11 -11.68
C SER A 199 9.61 -38.32 -10.75
N ARG A 200 8.39 -38.62 -10.35
CA ARG A 200 8.01 -39.83 -9.64
C ARG A 200 8.23 -41.01 -10.59
N ASP A 201 8.98 -41.97 -10.11
CA ASP A 201 9.07 -43.31 -10.70
C ASP A 201 7.68 -43.97 -10.74
N GLY A 202 7.28 -44.37 -11.92
CA GLY A 202 6.17 -45.26 -12.18
C GLY A 202 6.64 -46.34 -13.15
N THR A 203 6.79 -47.52 -12.63
CA THR A 203 7.12 -48.78 -13.31
C THR A 203 6.15 -49.10 -14.44
N GLY A 204 6.66 -49.57 -15.59
CA GLY A 204 5.87 -50.38 -16.51
C GLY A 204 6.21 -50.25 -17.99
N GLU A 205 7.03 -51.17 -18.50
CA GLU A 205 7.00 -51.84 -19.80
C GLU A 205 7.23 -51.10 -21.12
N ASP A 206 8.29 -51.52 -21.68
CA ASP A 206 8.85 -51.78 -23.01
C ASP A 206 7.91 -51.69 -24.23
N THR A 207 8.32 -50.94 -25.26
CA THR A 207 8.34 -51.35 -26.67
C THR A 207 9.07 -50.33 -27.58
N SER A 208 10.17 -50.81 -28.14
CA SER A 208 10.74 -50.60 -29.49
C SER A 208 10.58 -49.27 -30.24
N GLY A 209 11.73 -48.68 -30.57
CA GLY A 209 12.06 -48.39 -31.96
C GLY A 209 11.99 -46.94 -32.43
N LEU A 210 13.18 -46.46 -32.79
CA LEU A 210 13.56 -45.49 -33.81
C LEU A 210 14.31 -44.25 -33.33
N ARG A 211 15.63 -44.28 -33.49
CA ARG A 211 16.46 -43.07 -33.56
C ARG A 211 16.36 -42.44 -34.95
N PRO A 212 16.55 -41.13 -35.05
CA PRO A 212 17.61 -40.65 -35.97
C PRO A 212 18.59 -39.64 -35.32
N ALA A 213 19.69 -39.54 -36.04
CA ALA A 213 20.98 -38.99 -35.70
C ALA A 213 21.07 -37.46 -35.59
N GLY A 214 21.94 -37.02 -34.69
CA GLY A 214 23.03 -36.06 -34.97
C GLY A 214 22.70 -34.59 -35.10
N GLN A 215 23.10 -33.80 -34.06
CA GLN A 215 23.71 -32.48 -34.26
C GLN A 215 24.68 -32.13 -33.11
N PRO A 216 25.72 -31.28 -33.36
CA PRO A 216 26.93 -31.20 -32.55
C PRO A 216 26.81 -30.24 -31.36
N GLY A 217 27.60 -30.51 -30.32
CA GLY A 217 27.62 -29.82 -29.06
C GLY A 217 28.08 -28.37 -29.13
N ALA A 218 27.40 -27.51 -28.36
CA ALA A 218 27.88 -26.21 -27.98
C ALA A 218 28.53 -26.27 -26.60
N ALA A 219 29.71 -25.66 -26.50
CA ALA A 219 30.57 -25.66 -25.31
C ALA A 219 29.92 -24.95 -24.11
N VAL A 220 30.07 -25.60 -22.96
CA VAL A 220 29.71 -25.03 -21.63
C VAL A 220 30.83 -24.08 -21.19
N PRO A 221 30.58 -22.84 -20.78
CA PRO A 221 31.61 -21.99 -20.18
C PRO A 221 31.91 -22.42 -18.73
N THR A 222 33.19 -22.55 -18.46
CA THR A 222 33.79 -22.90 -17.17
C THR A 222 33.47 -21.84 -16.07
N ARG A 223 33.20 -22.38 -14.93
CA ARG A 223 32.93 -21.73 -13.64
C ARG A 223 34.09 -20.82 -13.21
N ALA A 224 33.84 -19.54 -12.99
CA ALA A 224 34.78 -18.63 -12.34
C ALA A 224 34.83 -18.91 -10.81
N GLU A 225 36.03 -19.00 -10.29
CA GLU A 225 36.32 -19.25 -8.88
C GLU A 225 35.84 -18.05 -8.00
N ALA A 226 35.16 -18.41 -6.92
CA ALA A 226 34.72 -17.45 -5.90
C ALA A 226 35.91 -17.01 -5.02
N ALA A 227 36.09 -15.71 -4.88
CA ALA A 227 37.05 -15.13 -3.92
C ALA A 227 36.62 -15.39 -2.47
N PRO A 228 37.59 -15.51 -1.52
CA PRO A 228 37.26 -15.85 -0.14
C PRO A 228 36.58 -14.70 0.60
N ALA A 229 35.53 -15.06 1.38
CA ALA A 229 34.80 -14.15 2.22
C ALA A 229 35.70 -13.57 3.34
N ALA A 230 35.71 -12.25 3.46
CA ALA A 230 36.37 -11.57 4.56
C ALA A 230 35.63 -11.86 5.87
N THR A 231 36.37 -12.38 6.84
CA THR A 231 35.96 -12.56 8.24
C THR A 231 35.79 -11.19 8.89
N THR A 232 34.57 -10.76 9.13
CA THR A 232 34.25 -9.59 9.97
C THR A 232 34.13 -10.03 11.43
N SER A 233 34.85 -9.31 12.29
CA SER A 233 34.93 -9.42 13.74
C SER A 233 33.58 -9.43 14.44
N ALA A 234 33.45 -10.24 15.49
CA ALA A 234 32.33 -10.23 16.42
C ALA A 234 32.16 -8.86 17.08
N GLY A 235 31.21 -8.08 16.61
CA GLY A 235 30.74 -6.85 17.22
C GLY A 235 29.24 -6.96 17.50
N ALA A 236 28.81 -6.53 18.68
CA ALA A 236 27.51 -6.43 19.29
C ALA A 236 26.33 -6.91 18.41
N THR A 237 25.53 -7.85 18.90
CA THR A 237 24.28 -8.30 18.26
C THR A 237 23.49 -7.07 17.81
N PRO A 238 23.24 -6.85 16.51
CA PRO A 238 22.48 -5.69 16.06
C PRO A 238 21.11 -5.72 16.71
N ALA A 239 20.67 -4.59 17.27
CA ALA A 239 19.33 -4.46 17.83
C ALA A 239 18.34 -4.99 16.79
N ARG A 240 17.55 -6.02 17.18
CA ARG A 240 16.59 -6.68 16.29
C ARG A 240 15.67 -5.62 15.69
N ALA A 241 15.55 -5.58 14.36
CA ALA A 241 14.64 -4.68 13.68
C ALA A 241 13.21 -4.91 14.19
N THR A 242 12.44 -3.85 14.36
CA THR A 242 11.06 -3.91 14.85
C THR A 242 10.15 -3.09 13.93
N GLN A 243 8.88 -3.45 13.92
CA GLN A 243 7.84 -2.66 13.25
C GLN A 243 7.71 -1.26 13.87
N ALA A 244 7.09 -0.34 13.14
CA ALA A 244 6.67 0.97 13.64
C ALA A 244 5.15 1.02 13.76
N LEU A 245 4.64 1.42 14.92
CA LEU A 245 3.21 1.62 15.14
C LEU A 245 2.85 3.09 14.93
N PHE A 246 1.96 3.39 13.98
CA PHE A 246 1.44 4.75 13.75
C PHE A 246 0.12 4.96 14.47
N GLY A 247 -0.07 6.17 15.02
CA GLY A 247 -1.35 6.62 15.58
C GLY A 247 -2.28 7.14 14.48
N ILE A 248 -3.60 7.04 14.70
CA ILE A 248 -4.62 7.54 13.77
C ILE A 248 -5.42 8.65 14.45
N VAL A 249 -5.48 9.80 13.80
CA VAL A 249 -6.32 10.95 14.20
C VAL A 249 -7.69 10.81 13.56
N GLN A 250 -8.73 10.73 14.38
CA GLN A 250 -10.13 10.71 14.00
C GLN A 250 -10.81 12.04 14.38
N GLY A 251 -12.12 12.21 14.19
CA GLY A 251 -12.87 13.42 14.56
C GLY A 251 -13.85 13.89 13.49
N GLY A 252 -14.16 13.04 12.50
CA GLY A 252 -15.11 13.35 11.42
C GLY A 252 -14.75 14.64 10.70
N MET A 253 -15.76 15.49 10.47
CA MET A 253 -15.60 16.81 9.83
C MET A 253 -15.49 17.96 10.86
N GLU A 254 -15.35 17.65 12.15
CA GLU A 254 -15.32 18.61 13.24
C GLU A 254 -13.89 19.05 13.57
N LEU A 255 -13.49 20.24 13.15
CA LEU A 255 -12.11 20.72 13.26
C LEU A 255 -11.57 20.75 14.70
N ASP A 256 -12.39 21.13 15.66
CA ASP A 256 -12.02 21.14 17.07
C ASP A 256 -11.87 19.72 17.65
N LEU A 257 -12.67 18.75 17.20
CA LEU A 257 -12.49 17.34 17.57
C LEU A 257 -11.25 16.74 16.89
N ARG A 258 -10.92 17.14 15.66
CA ARG A 258 -9.65 16.78 14.99
C ARG A 258 -8.45 17.26 15.79
N ARG A 259 -8.47 18.50 16.25
CA ARG A 259 -7.43 19.05 17.13
C ARG A 259 -7.29 18.22 18.42
N GLN A 260 -8.40 18.00 19.13
CA GLN A 260 -8.40 17.23 20.39
C GLN A 260 -7.87 15.78 20.15
N SER A 261 -8.26 15.17 19.03
CA SER A 261 -7.77 13.84 18.64
C SER A 261 -6.27 13.85 18.38
N ALA A 262 -5.77 14.85 17.65
CA ALA A 262 -4.34 15.00 17.39
C ALA A 262 -3.55 15.17 18.69
N GLU A 263 -3.98 16.08 19.58
CA GLU A 263 -3.36 16.33 20.89
C GLU A 263 -3.24 15.03 21.71
N ARG A 264 -4.34 14.27 21.86
CA ARG A 264 -4.37 12.99 22.58
C ARG A 264 -3.49 11.92 21.93
N THR A 265 -3.50 11.84 20.61
CA THR A 265 -2.69 10.85 19.88
C THR A 265 -1.19 11.18 20.00
N ILE A 266 -0.84 12.47 19.98
CA ILE A 266 0.54 12.93 20.20
C ILE A 266 1.00 12.66 21.63
N GLU A 267 0.15 12.88 22.64
CA GLU A 267 0.46 12.58 24.05
C GLU A 267 0.77 11.08 24.26
N ILE A 268 0.02 10.19 23.60
CA ILE A 268 0.34 8.75 23.59
C ILE A 268 1.73 8.52 22.99
N GLY A 269 2.10 9.26 21.95
CA GLY A 269 3.44 9.27 21.32
C GLY A 269 3.67 8.13 20.34
N PHE A 270 3.67 8.43 19.05
CA PHE A 270 3.93 7.48 17.96
C PHE A 270 5.07 7.96 17.07
N PRO A 271 5.80 7.05 16.37
CA PRO A 271 6.83 7.43 15.42
C PRO A 271 6.26 8.05 14.14
N GLY A 272 4.95 7.97 13.88
CA GLY A 272 4.25 8.56 12.74
C GLY A 272 2.75 8.68 13.02
N TYR A 273 2.06 9.53 12.25
CA TYR A 273 0.66 9.87 12.46
C TYR A 273 -0.13 9.79 11.16
N ALA A 274 -1.31 9.19 11.24
CA ALA A 274 -2.24 9.12 10.12
C ALA A 274 -3.48 9.99 10.38
N ILE A 275 -4.04 10.52 9.29
CA ILE A 275 -5.33 11.20 9.26
C ILE A 275 -6.34 10.22 8.67
N GLY A 276 -7.23 9.69 9.52
CA GLY A 276 -8.25 8.71 9.16
C GLY A 276 -9.66 9.30 9.11
N GLY A 277 -10.65 8.48 8.74
CA GLY A 277 -12.07 8.86 8.75
C GLY A 277 -12.45 9.91 7.71
N LEU A 278 -11.76 9.92 6.58
CA LEU A 278 -12.04 10.74 5.41
C LEU A 278 -12.31 9.85 4.19
N SER A 279 -12.81 10.41 3.10
CA SER A 279 -13.26 9.67 1.89
C SER A 279 -14.39 8.67 2.18
N VAL A 280 -15.28 9.04 3.10
CA VAL A 280 -16.45 8.25 3.52
C VAL A 280 -17.78 8.79 2.96
N GLY A 281 -17.71 9.73 2.00
CA GLY A 281 -18.85 10.33 1.31
C GLY A 281 -18.99 11.84 1.43
N GLU A 282 -18.08 12.51 2.13
CA GLU A 282 -18.05 13.97 2.30
C GLU A 282 -17.60 14.68 0.99
N PRO A 283 -17.97 15.98 0.83
CA PRO A 283 -17.47 16.82 -0.25
C PRO A 283 -15.94 17.01 -0.18
N ARG A 284 -15.27 17.04 -1.34
CA ARG A 284 -13.80 17.15 -1.44
C ARG A 284 -13.22 18.39 -0.80
N GLU A 285 -13.93 19.51 -0.93
CA GLU A 285 -13.54 20.80 -0.32
C GLU A 285 -13.49 20.65 1.21
N ARG A 286 -14.44 19.90 1.77
CA ARG A 286 -14.49 19.63 3.21
C ARG A 286 -13.35 18.71 3.65
N THR A 287 -13.07 17.67 2.86
CA THR A 287 -11.90 16.81 3.10
C THR A 287 -10.62 17.63 3.17
N ARG A 288 -10.42 18.55 2.21
CA ARG A 288 -9.23 19.39 2.14
C ARG A 288 -9.11 20.28 3.39
N GLU A 289 -10.17 20.99 3.77
CA GLU A 289 -10.21 21.85 4.96
C GLU A 289 -9.83 21.06 6.23
N VAL A 290 -10.39 19.87 6.39
CA VAL A 290 -10.10 19.00 7.54
C VAL A 290 -8.65 18.54 7.54
N VAL A 291 -8.08 18.18 6.38
CA VAL A 291 -6.68 17.77 6.27
C VAL A 291 -5.75 18.93 6.60
N GLU A 292 -5.97 20.11 6.01
CA GLU A 292 -5.18 21.32 6.28
C GLU A 292 -5.17 21.65 7.79
N SER A 293 -6.34 21.73 8.40
CA SER A 293 -6.48 21.99 9.85
C SER A 293 -5.81 20.90 10.70
N THR A 294 -5.97 19.62 10.35
CA THR A 294 -5.36 18.53 11.15
C THR A 294 -3.83 18.58 11.08
N LEU A 295 -3.27 18.89 9.90
CA LEU A 295 -1.81 18.98 9.70
C LEU A 295 -1.14 20.07 10.55
N GLU A 296 -1.86 21.14 10.89
CA GLU A 296 -1.36 22.21 11.77
C GLU A 296 -1.02 21.69 13.17
N HIS A 297 -1.73 20.67 13.63
CA HIS A 297 -1.58 20.08 14.96
C HIS A 297 -0.61 18.90 15.00
N LEU A 298 -0.23 18.33 13.84
CA LEU A 298 0.69 17.17 13.80
C LEU A 298 2.16 17.58 13.86
N PRO A 299 3.04 16.78 14.52
CA PRO A 299 4.46 17.04 14.59
C PRO A 299 5.10 17.20 13.22
N LYS A 300 5.98 18.21 13.08
CA LYS A 300 6.65 18.51 11.81
C LYS A 300 7.80 17.55 11.49
N ASP A 301 8.37 16.92 12.50
CA ASP A 301 9.50 15.98 12.40
C ASP A 301 9.08 14.51 12.23
N LYS A 302 7.78 14.24 12.17
CA LYS A 302 7.21 12.88 12.00
C LYS A 302 6.56 12.71 10.63
N PRO A 303 6.54 11.48 10.06
CA PRO A 303 5.80 11.18 8.86
C PRO A 303 4.28 11.32 9.09
N ARG A 304 3.60 11.89 8.10
CA ARG A 304 2.17 12.17 8.08
C ARG A 304 1.50 11.39 6.95
N TYR A 305 0.57 10.54 7.31
CA TYR A 305 -0.10 9.65 6.37
C TYR A 305 -1.59 10.03 6.24
N LEU A 306 -2.04 10.33 5.03
CA LEU A 306 -3.46 10.55 4.73
C LEU A 306 -4.03 9.28 4.13
N MET A 307 -5.01 8.67 4.82
CA MET A 307 -5.54 7.35 4.51
C MET A 307 -6.63 7.40 3.44
N GLY A 308 -6.56 6.48 2.46
CA GLY A 308 -7.66 6.18 1.55
C GLY A 308 -7.96 7.23 0.47
N VAL A 309 -7.06 8.16 0.17
CA VAL A 309 -7.22 9.21 -0.85
C VAL A 309 -6.14 9.10 -1.92
N GLY A 310 -6.38 9.44 -3.11
CA GLY A 310 -7.39 10.11 -3.88
C GLY A 310 -7.09 9.97 -5.37
N THR A 311 -7.51 10.94 -6.18
CA THR A 311 -7.10 11.04 -7.59
C THR A 311 -5.65 11.54 -7.74
N PRO A 312 -5.04 11.46 -8.94
CA PRO A 312 -3.69 12.01 -9.14
C PRO A 312 -3.56 13.48 -8.73
N GLU A 313 -4.58 14.27 -8.99
CA GLU A 313 -4.64 15.69 -8.63
C GLU A 313 -4.68 15.88 -7.11
N GLU A 314 -5.47 15.05 -6.43
CA GLU A 314 -5.61 15.12 -4.96
C GLU A 314 -4.33 14.68 -4.25
N ILE A 315 -3.66 13.61 -4.69
CA ILE A 315 -2.39 13.20 -4.05
C ILE A 315 -1.30 14.26 -4.24
N ALA A 316 -1.27 14.93 -5.39
CA ALA A 316 -0.35 16.05 -5.61
C ALA A 316 -0.70 17.26 -4.72
N LEU A 317 -1.99 17.60 -4.60
CA LEU A 317 -2.47 18.68 -3.71
C LEU A 317 -2.12 18.40 -2.25
N TYR A 318 -2.39 17.19 -1.74
CA TYR A 318 -2.12 16.84 -0.35
C TYR A 318 -0.62 16.79 -0.04
N ALA A 319 0.21 16.39 -0.99
CA ALA A 319 1.66 16.48 -0.85
C ALA A 319 2.13 17.95 -0.72
N GLN A 320 1.49 18.89 -1.44
CA GLN A 320 1.80 20.33 -1.35
C GLN A 320 1.50 20.93 0.02
N ILE A 321 0.51 20.43 0.71
CA ILE A 321 0.12 20.89 2.06
C ILE A 321 0.80 20.11 3.19
N GLY A 322 1.73 19.20 2.86
CA GLY A 322 2.61 18.56 3.84
C GLY A 322 2.25 17.14 4.25
N VAL A 323 1.49 16.42 3.43
CA VAL A 323 1.27 14.97 3.57
C VAL A 323 2.45 14.22 2.94
N ASP A 324 2.97 13.18 3.63
CA ASP A 324 4.11 12.39 3.17
C ASP A 324 3.73 11.05 2.56
N MET A 325 2.63 10.45 3.00
CA MET A 325 2.22 9.10 2.60
C MET A 325 0.74 9.10 2.26
N MET A 326 0.37 8.43 1.18
CA MET A 326 -1.02 8.29 0.74
C MET A 326 -1.22 6.93 0.09
N ASP A 327 -2.41 6.37 0.24
CA ASP A 327 -2.86 5.16 -0.44
C ASP A 327 -4.23 5.36 -1.07
N CYS A 328 -4.51 4.61 -2.10
CA CYS A 328 -5.86 4.54 -2.66
C CYS A 328 -6.02 3.28 -3.53
N VAL A 329 -7.21 2.71 -3.51
CA VAL A 329 -7.57 1.60 -4.44
C VAL A 329 -7.90 2.11 -5.86
N LEU A 330 -8.02 3.43 -6.03
CA LEU A 330 -8.54 4.03 -7.26
C LEU A 330 -7.75 3.65 -8.52
N PRO A 331 -6.40 3.69 -8.58
CA PRO A 331 -5.68 3.37 -9.82
C PRO A 331 -5.99 1.94 -10.30
N THR A 332 -6.01 0.96 -9.40
CA THR A 332 -6.29 -0.43 -9.75
C THR A 332 -7.78 -0.68 -9.97
N ARG A 333 -8.66 -0.03 -9.18
CA ARG A 333 -10.12 -0.15 -9.32
C ARG A 333 -10.59 0.48 -10.65
N ALA A 334 -10.18 1.72 -10.93
CA ALA A 334 -10.52 2.43 -12.16
C ALA A 334 -10.05 1.66 -13.40
N ALA A 335 -8.83 1.13 -13.40
CA ALA A 335 -8.27 0.33 -14.49
C ALA A 335 -9.15 -0.87 -14.85
N ARG A 336 -9.61 -1.61 -13.84
CA ARG A 336 -10.50 -2.77 -14.05
C ARG A 336 -11.87 -2.39 -14.59
N HIS A 337 -12.29 -1.14 -14.40
CA HIS A 337 -13.51 -0.58 -14.99
C HIS A 337 -13.27 0.18 -16.31
N GLY A 338 -12.04 0.13 -16.83
CA GLY A 338 -11.68 0.75 -18.10
C GLY A 338 -11.52 2.27 -18.04
N LEU A 339 -11.39 2.86 -16.84
CA LEU A 339 -11.09 4.27 -16.63
C LEU A 339 -9.58 4.44 -16.43
N LEU A 340 -8.96 5.28 -17.25
CA LEU A 340 -7.51 5.49 -17.30
C LEU A 340 -7.17 6.97 -17.11
N PHE A 341 -6.08 7.22 -16.39
CA PHE A 341 -5.56 8.56 -16.14
C PHE A 341 -4.50 8.89 -17.17
N THR A 342 -4.60 10.04 -17.83
CA THR A 342 -3.65 10.50 -18.83
C THR A 342 -3.28 11.96 -18.60
N SER A 343 -2.20 12.42 -19.20
CA SER A 343 -1.81 13.84 -19.19
C SER A 343 -2.85 14.79 -19.81
N GLU A 344 -3.73 14.26 -20.65
CA GLU A 344 -4.84 15.00 -21.27
C GLU A 344 -6.16 14.89 -20.46
N GLY A 345 -6.13 14.23 -19.30
CA GLY A 345 -7.29 13.97 -18.44
C GLY A 345 -7.69 12.51 -18.42
N ARG A 346 -8.89 12.23 -17.92
CA ARG A 346 -9.40 10.86 -17.78
C ARG A 346 -10.04 10.36 -19.06
N ILE A 347 -9.72 9.15 -19.46
CA ILE A 347 -10.34 8.49 -20.61
C ILE A 347 -11.00 7.18 -20.21
N SER A 348 -12.12 6.84 -20.86
CA SER A 348 -12.72 5.51 -20.77
C SER A 348 -12.34 4.71 -22.01
N ILE A 349 -11.58 3.63 -21.85
CA ILE A 349 -11.15 2.79 -22.98
C ILE A 349 -12.32 2.11 -23.70
N LYS A 350 -13.53 2.13 -23.10
CA LYS A 350 -14.77 1.59 -23.69
C LYS A 350 -15.26 2.39 -24.91
N GLN A 351 -14.85 3.65 -25.05
CA GLN A 351 -15.38 4.56 -26.05
C GLN A 351 -15.12 4.05 -27.46
N ALA A 352 -16.14 4.19 -28.34
CA ALA A 352 -16.09 3.72 -29.71
C ALA A 352 -15.00 4.42 -30.56
N ARG A 353 -14.63 5.65 -30.22
CA ARG A 353 -13.58 6.40 -30.92
C ARG A 353 -12.20 5.68 -30.90
N PHE A 354 -12.00 4.75 -29.97
CA PHE A 354 -10.73 4.01 -29.86
C PHE A 354 -10.71 2.70 -30.65
N ILE A 355 -11.75 2.38 -31.47
CA ILE A 355 -11.80 1.13 -32.25
C ILE A 355 -10.62 1.03 -33.23
N SER A 356 -10.24 2.14 -33.85
CA SER A 356 -9.17 2.21 -34.85
C SER A 356 -8.10 3.26 -34.46
N ASP A 357 -7.90 3.48 -33.16
CA ASP A 357 -6.92 4.44 -32.66
C ASP A 357 -5.60 3.72 -32.35
N ASP A 358 -4.64 3.86 -33.26
CA ASP A 358 -3.31 3.23 -33.16
C ASP A 358 -2.37 3.99 -32.20
N GLY A 359 -2.79 5.12 -31.64
CA GLY A 359 -2.02 5.90 -30.68
C GLY A 359 -1.89 5.21 -29.31
N PRO A 360 -0.89 5.59 -28.50
CA PRO A 360 -0.74 5.12 -27.13
C PRO A 360 -1.85 5.62 -26.22
N LEU A 361 -2.05 5.03 -25.02
CA LEU A 361 -3.00 5.54 -24.03
C LEU A 361 -2.74 7.01 -23.71
N ASP A 362 -1.49 7.33 -23.47
CA ASP A 362 -1.02 8.68 -23.18
C ASP A 362 0.30 8.91 -23.93
N PRO A 363 0.35 9.86 -24.86
CA PRO A 363 1.56 10.14 -25.64
C PRO A 363 2.72 10.68 -24.80
N ASN A 364 2.43 11.25 -23.62
CA ASN A 364 3.42 11.79 -22.70
C ASN A 364 3.84 10.78 -21.62
N CYS A 365 3.26 9.57 -21.60
CA CYS A 365 3.54 8.56 -20.61
C CYS A 365 4.68 7.63 -21.04
N GLY A 366 5.71 7.50 -20.21
CA GLY A 366 6.87 6.64 -20.45
C GLY A 366 6.68 5.18 -20.09
N CYS A 367 5.50 4.74 -19.61
CA CYS A 367 5.29 3.39 -19.16
C CYS A 367 5.36 2.36 -20.31
N LYS A 368 5.64 1.10 -19.96
CA LYS A 368 5.77 0.03 -20.95
C LYS A 368 4.47 -0.26 -21.74
N VAL A 369 3.32 0.10 -21.18
CA VAL A 369 2.02 -0.06 -21.86
C VAL A 369 1.88 0.95 -22.98
N CYS A 370 2.12 2.24 -22.71
CA CYS A 370 2.08 3.31 -23.70
C CYS A 370 3.15 3.15 -24.79
N LYS A 371 4.32 2.61 -24.45
CA LYS A 371 5.39 2.34 -25.43
C LYS A 371 5.10 1.18 -26.39
N ARG A 372 4.17 0.30 -26.04
CA ARG A 372 3.99 -0.97 -26.77
C ARG A 372 2.63 -1.20 -27.36
N TYR A 373 1.57 -0.68 -26.76
CA TYR A 373 0.19 -1.01 -27.11
C TYR A 373 -0.62 0.22 -27.54
N SER A 374 -1.42 0.05 -28.57
CA SER A 374 -2.37 1.08 -29.03
C SER A 374 -3.65 1.09 -28.21
N ARG A 375 -4.36 2.23 -28.23
CA ARG A 375 -5.71 2.35 -27.66
C ARG A 375 -6.67 1.36 -28.32
N ALA A 376 -6.58 1.11 -29.64
CA ALA A 376 -7.38 0.13 -30.34
C ALA A 376 -7.20 -1.28 -29.75
N TYR A 377 -5.96 -1.72 -29.54
CA TYR A 377 -5.69 -3.03 -28.95
C TYR A 377 -6.21 -3.15 -27.52
N LEU A 378 -5.95 -2.17 -26.68
CA LEU A 378 -6.40 -2.17 -25.29
C LEU A 378 -7.92 -2.13 -25.17
N ARG A 379 -8.58 -1.38 -26.06
CA ARG A 379 -10.05 -1.39 -26.18
C ARG A 379 -10.56 -2.76 -26.62
N HIS A 380 -9.93 -3.39 -27.60
CA HIS A 380 -10.29 -4.74 -28.06
C HIS A 380 -10.20 -5.74 -26.91
N LEU A 381 -9.09 -5.79 -26.19
CA LEU A 381 -8.92 -6.66 -25.01
C LEU A 381 -10.02 -6.41 -23.96
N TYR A 382 -10.32 -5.13 -23.69
CA TYR A 382 -11.33 -4.78 -22.70
C TYR A 382 -12.74 -5.21 -23.14
N ALA A 383 -13.10 -4.98 -24.40
CA ALA A 383 -14.40 -5.35 -24.97
C ALA A 383 -14.59 -6.88 -25.05
N SER A 384 -13.49 -7.61 -25.21
CA SER A 384 -13.46 -9.08 -25.24
C SER A 384 -13.36 -9.71 -23.85
N ASN A 385 -13.39 -8.92 -22.76
CA ASN A 385 -13.22 -9.37 -21.38
C ASN A 385 -11.90 -10.13 -21.12
N GLU A 386 -10.85 -9.84 -21.89
CA GLU A 386 -9.53 -10.44 -21.67
C GLU A 386 -8.92 -9.92 -20.36
N VAL A 387 -8.40 -10.83 -19.52
CA VAL A 387 -7.76 -10.49 -18.25
C VAL A 387 -6.58 -9.54 -18.47
N LEU A 388 -5.88 -9.67 -19.60
CA LEU A 388 -4.74 -8.83 -19.98
C LEU A 388 -5.12 -7.35 -20.04
N ALA A 389 -6.37 -7.00 -20.40
CA ALA A 389 -6.84 -5.61 -20.37
C ALA A 389 -6.72 -5.01 -18.96
N GLN A 390 -7.17 -5.76 -17.94
CA GLN A 390 -7.11 -5.29 -16.55
C GLN A 390 -5.67 -5.15 -16.07
N VAL A 391 -4.79 -6.07 -16.45
CA VAL A 391 -3.35 -6.04 -16.12
C VAL A 391 -2.68 -4.80 -16.73
N LEU A 392 -2.80 -4.62 -18.04
CA LEU A 392 -2.16 -3.50 -18.75
C LEU A 392 -2.71 -2.14 -18.29
N ASN A 393 -4.02 -2.02 -18.15
CA ASN A 393 -4.65 -0.81 -17.64
C ASN A 393 -4.18 -0.47 -16.21
N THR A 394 -4.01 -1.49 -15.35
CA THR A 394 -3.53 -1.29 -13.98
C THR A 394 -2.07 -0.84 -13.97
N ILE A 395 -1.21 -1.42 -14.79
CA ILE A 395 0.20 -1.01 -14.93
C ILE A 395 0.29 0.45 -15.36
N HIS A 396 -0.51 0.86 -16.36
CA HIS A 396 -0.54 2.26 -16.81
C HIS A 396 -1.00 3.22 -15.70
N ASN A 397 -2.13 2.94 -15.04
CA ASN A 397 -2.65 3.80 -13.98
C ASN A 397 -1.69 3.89 -12.79
N LEU A 398 -1.04 2.79 -12.40
CA LEU A 398 -0.03 2.82 -11.34
C LEU A 398 1.19 3.64 -11.74
N SER A 399 1.70 3.46 -12.98
CA SER A 399 2.79 4.30 -13.50
C SER A 399 2.43 5.77 -13.41
N PHE A 400 1.22 6.16 -13.84
CA PHE A 400 0.77 7.55 -13.79
C PHE A 400 0.77 8.14 -12.36
N TYR A 401 0.32 7.37 -11.36
CA TYR A 401 0.35 7.79 -9.96
C TYR A 401 1.77 7.92 -9.41
N LEU A 402 2.64 6.98 -9.75
CA LEU A 402 4.03 7.00 -9.29
C LEU A 402 4.82 8.13 -9.94
N ASP A 403 4.63 8.36 -11.24
CA ASP A 403 5.22 9.46 -12.00
C ASP A 403 4.73 10.82 -11.46
N THR A 404 3.45 10.93 -11.08
CA THR A 404 2.90 12.10 -10.40
C THR A 404 3.66 12.40 -9.10
N MET A 405 3.87 11.40 -8.25
CA MET A 405 4.62 11.58 -7.00
C MET A 405 6.10 11.92 -7.24
N GLN A 406 6.70 11.34 -8.26
CA GLN A 406 8.07 11.68 -8.65
C GLN A 406 8.18 13.14 -9.10
N ALA A 407 7.26 13.60 -9.94
CA ALA A 407 7.20 15.01 -10.38
C ALA A 407 6.99 15.96 -9.20
N VAL A 408 6.12 15.61 -8.25
CA VAL A 408 5.89 16.39 -7.02
C VAL A 408 7.17 16.51 -6.20
N ARG A 409 7.88 15.40 -5.95
CA ARG A 409 9.16 15.43 -5.20
C ARG A 409 10.21 16.30 -5.91
N HIS A 410 10.28 16.19 -7.25
CA HIS A 410 11.21 16.98 -8.05
C HIS A 410 10.92 18.48 -7.93
N ALA A 411 9.67 18.90 -8.13
CA ALA A 411 9.26 20.31 -8.03
C ALA A 411 9.53 20.91 -6.64
N ILE A 412 9.22 20.15 -5.56
CA ILE A 412 9.52 20.58 -4.18
C ILE A 412 11.03 20.75 -3.99
N SER A 413 11.84 19.82 -4.49
CA SER A 413 13.32 19.86 -4.35
C SER A 413 13.97 21.02 -5.08
N LEU A 414 13.43 21.41 -6.23
CA LEU A 414 13.92 22.56 -7.03
C LEU A 414 13.31 23.90 -6.59
N GLY A 415 12.29 23.89 -5.73
CA GLY A 415 11.55 25.09 -5.37
C GLY A 415 10.67 25.63 -6.50
N GLU A 416 10.31 24.79 -7.49
CA GLU A 416 9.50 25.15 -8.64
C GLU A 416 8.00 25.14 -8.35
N GLU A 417 7.20 25.97 -9.06
CA GLU A 417 5.74 25.87 -9.01
C GLU A 417 5.25 24.60 -9.70
N MET A 418 4.29 23.94 -9.07
CA MET A 418 3.70 22.73 -9.62
C MET A 418 2.60 23.08 -10.63
N HIS A 419 2.98 23.59 -11.80
CA HIS A 419 2.07 23.89 -12.92
C HIS A 419 1.38 22.64 -13.50
N PHE A 420 1.81 21.47 -13.10
CA PHE A 420 1.35 20.16 -13.50
C PHE A 420 -0.18 19.96 -13.31
N LEU A 421 -0.81 20.68 -12.39
CA LEU A 421 -2.24 20.54 -12.08
C LEU A 421 -3.15 21.52 -12.84
N SER A 422 -2.63 22.53 -13.51
CA SER A 422 -3.44 23.55 -14.17
C SER A 422 -4.19 23.04 -15.41
N GLY A 423 -3.77 21.92 -16.00
CA GLY A 423 -4.43 21.31 -17.16
C GLY A 423 -5.58 20.33 -16.81
N VAL A 424 -5.66 19.85 -15.58
CA VAL A 424 -6.60 18.77 -15.17
C VAL A 424 -7.78 19.30 -14.35
N SER A 425 -7.67 20.51 -13.80
CA SER A 425 -8.61 21.09 -12.84
C SER A 425 -9.94 21.63 -13.42
N SER A 426 -10.15 21.66 -14.73
CA SER A 426 -11.24 22.47 -15.33
C SER A 426 -12.36 21.68 -16.00
N ARG A 427 -12.61 20.40 -15.66
CA ARG A 427 -13.81 19.73 -16.20
C ARG A 427 -14.68 19.15 -15.09
N PRO A 428 -16.00 19.44 -15.13
CA PRO A 428 -16.95 18.96 -14.13
C PRO A 428 -17.14 17.44 -14.18
N ASN A 429 -17.51 16.91 -13.03
CA ASN A 429 -17.83 15.51 -12.77
C ASN A 429 -18.66 14.83 -13.89
N LEU A 430 -18.20 13.67 -14.35
CA LEU A 430 -19.02 12.63 -14.96
C LEU A 430 -19.01 11.40 -14.06
#